data_a0199a1889250492b22aac2504d605d0
#
_entry.id   a0199a1889250492b22aac2504d605d0
#
_cell.length_a   1.000
_cell.length_b   1.000
_cell.length_c   1.000
_cell.angle_alpha   90.00
_cell.angle_beta   90.00
_cell.angle_gamma   90.00
#
_symmetry.space_group_name_H-M   'P 1'
#
loop_
_entity.id
_entity.type
_entity.pdbx_description
1 polymer ?
#
loop_
_entity_poly.entity_id
_entity_poly.type
_entity_poly.pdbx_seq_one_letter_code
_entity_poly.pdbx_strand_id
1 'polypeptide(L)'
;MTPGERLGRLDALLPAFRELWHPQPFREPRPAWCAALPELAGELLALDDAAAEYLNDDAAAALARLGRHRPEVAELAALAELPMRTAAPAPDGLAACWAWEIPGRKQRQIEAFAAAAPVTGRPVLDWCGGKGHLGRLLALHWQTPVTTLEIDPALCAAGEALAERQALAHEFLVADALTADIPAGRHAVALHACGELHRRLVEGAADAGLAGLDVAPCCYHRGIADAYRPLSGPLRTELSRDDTRLAVTETVTASPRLARQRDREMAWKLAFAEWQRQTLGAYRNFRPVPAAWFRAAFPEFLAAMAARAGLPLPSAAQADACEAAGWRRQREVIRLSIVRHAFRRSLEVWLALDLAVHLENRGYAVQLGRFCPRQLTPRNLLLSARR
;
A
#
# COMPACT_ATOMS: atom_id res chain seq x y z
N MET A 1 7.81 24.41 1.18
CA MET A 1 6.56 23.95 1.83
C MET A 1 6.92 22.91 2.88
N THR A 2 6.59 23.17 4.12
CA THR A 2 6.81 22.24 5.24
C THR A 2 5.86 21.04 5.16
N PRO A 3 6.15 19.91 5.86
CA PRO A 3 5.19 18.80 6.00
C PRO A 3 3.82 19.25 6.50
N GLY A 4 3.77 20.10 7.54
CA GLY A 4 2.52 20.61 8.09
C GLY A 4 1.71 21.47 7.12
N GLU A 5 2.35 22.39 6.38
CA GLU A 5 1.67 23.19 5.33
C GLU A 5 1.11 22.30 4.23
N ARG A 6 1.88 21.29 3.79
CA ARG A 6 1.46 20.34 2.75
C ARG A 6 0.30 19.48 3.22
N LEU A 7 0.36 18.97 4.45
CA LEU A 7 -0.73 18.21 5.07
C LEU A 7 -2.00 19.04 5.12
N GLY A 8 -1.92 20.27 5.65
CA GLY A 8 -3.08 21.15 5.77
C GLY A 8 -3.76 21.46 4.43
N ARG A 9 -2.97 21.65 3.35
CA ARG A 9 -3.53 21.86 1.99
C ARG A 9 -4.19 20.58 1.44
N LEU A 10 -3.55 19.42 1.57
CA LEU A 10 -4.16 18.15 1.14
C LEU A 10 -5.43 17.85 1.93
N ASP A 11 -5.40 18.10 3.24
CA ASP A 11 -6.53 17.87 4.14
C ASP A 11 -7.72 18.81 3.86
N ALA A 12 -7.46 19.98 3.31
CA ALA A 12 -8.52 20.90 2.87
C ALA A 12 -9.12 20.47 1.51
N LEU A 13 -8.32 19.91 0.61
CA LEU A 13 -8.74 19.57 -0.75
C LEU A 13 -9.39 18.20 -0.87
N LEU A 14 -8.85 17.16 -0.23
CA LEU A 14 -9.32 15.78 -0.38
C LEU A 14 -10.81 15.59 -0.10
N PRO A 15 -11.42 16.21 0.94
CA PRO A 15 -12.85 16.10 1.19
C PRO A 15 -13.73 16.62 0.05
N ALA A 16 -13.30 17.67 -0.67
CA ALA A 16 -14.04 18.26 -1.79
C ALA A 16 -14.17 17.31 -3.00
N PHE A 17 -13.37 16.24 -3.04
CA PHE A 17 -13.41 15.24 -4.11
C PHE A 17 -13.84 13.87 -3.59
N ARG A 18 -14.42 13.79 -2.38
CA ARG A 18 -14.80 12.52 -1.78
C ARG A 18 -15.74 11.70 -2.66
N GLU A 19 -16.65 12.35 -3.36
CA GLU A 19 -17.58 11.70 -4.29
C GLU A 19 -16.89 11.01 -5.47
N LEU A 20 -15.63 11.37 -5.79
CA LEU A 20 -14.85 10.77 -6.88
C LEU A 20 -13.99 9.58 -6.40
N TRP A 21 -13.35 9.67 -5.24
CA TRP A 21 -12.40 8.66 -4.80
C TRP A 21 -12.98 7.63 -3.81
N HIS A 22 -14.03 7.97 -3.05
CA HIS A 22 -14.62 7.06 -2.08
C HIS A 22 -15.44 5.93 -2.71
N PRO A 23 -16.32 6.17 -3.70
CA PRO A 23 -17.17 5.14 -4.29
C PRO A 23 -16.35 4.00 -4.91
N GLN A 24 -16.88 2.79 -4.78
CA GLN A 24 -16.26 1.58 -5.31
C GLN A 24 -17.10 1.02 -6.46
N PRO A 25 -16.66 1.17 -7.74
CA PRO A 25 -17.43 0.66 -8.89
C PRO A 25 -17.74 -0.84 -8.83
N PHE A 26 -17.00 -1.61 -8.04
CA PHE A 26 -17.31 -3.01 -7.77
C PHE A 26 -18.65 -3.18 -7.03
N ARG A 27 -18.89 -2.35 -6.00
CA ARG A 27 -20.10 -2.40 -5.16
C ARG A 27 -21.24 -1.57 -5.74
N GLU A 28 -20.88 -0.43 -6.30
CA GLU A 28 -21.77 0.58 -6.88
C GLU A 28 -21.53 0.65 -8.41
N PRO A 29 -22.35 -0.02 -9.22
CA PRO A 29 -22.13 -0.14 -10.66
C PRO A 29 -21.97 1.19 -11.41
N ARG A 30 -22.73 2.19 -10.99
CA ARG A 30 -22.70 3.55 -11.52
C ARG A 30 -22.61 4.52 -10.35
N PRO A 31 -21.39 4.83 -9.84
CA PRO A 31 -21.22 5.87 -8.82
C PRO A 31 -21.89 7.18 -9.23
N ALA A 32 -22.38 7.95 -8.26
CA ALA A 32 -23.12 9.19 -8.51
C ALA A 32 -22.35 10.18 -9.40
N TRP A 33 -21.02 10.18 -9.33
CA TRP A 33 -20.18 11.01 -10.20
C TRP A 33 -20.36 10.71 -11.71
N CYS A 34 -20.79 9.49 -12.10
CA CYS A 34 -21.06 9.17 -13.50
C CYS A 34 -22.18 10.02 -14.09
N ALA A 35 -23.17 10.37 -13.27
CA ALA A 35 -24.25 11.27 -13.67
C ALA A 35 -23.84 12.75 -13.61
N ALA A 36 -22.98 13.11 -12.66
CA ALA A 36 -22.45 14.47 -12.51
C ALA A 36 -21.40 14.83 -13.59
N LEU A 37 -20.65 13.85 -14.09
CA LEU A 37 -19.61 14.00 -15.11
C LEU A 37 -19.82 12.99 -16.25
N PRO A 38 -20.93 13.11 -17.03
CA PRO A 38 -21.31 12.10 -18.02
C PRO A 38 -20.30 11.97 -19.17
N GLU A 39 -19.64 13.06 -19.56
CA GLU A 39 -18.59 13.06 -20.58
C GLU A 39 -17.39 12.25 -20.12
N LEU A 40 -16.90 12.45 -18.90
CA LEU A 40 -15.81 11.66 -18.32
C LEU A 40 -16.19 10.18 -18.25
N ALA A 41 -17.39 9.87 -17.78
CA ALA A 41 -17.88 8.49 -17.69
C ALA A 41 -17.92 7.82 -19.07
N GLY A 42 -18.41 8.51 -20.10
CA GLY A 42 -18.42 8.06 -21.49
C GLY A 42 -17.03 7.83 -22.05
N GLU A 43 -16.11 8.79 -21.86
CA GLU A 43 -14.70 8.68 -22.28
C GLU A 43 -14.01 7.44 -21.66
N LEU A 44 -14.19 7.24 -20.34
CA LEU A 44 -13.56 6.12 -19.64
C LEU A 44 -14.11 4.78 -20.11
N LEU A 45 -15.42 4.66 -20.30
CA LEU A 45 -16.04 3.44 -20.77
C LEU A 45 -15.68 3.07 -22.21
N ALA A 46 -15.34 4.05 -23.03
CA ALA A 46 -14.90 3.86 -24.42
C ALA A 46 -13.42 3.48 -24.55
N LEU A 47 -12.63 3.51 -23.47
CA LEU A 47 -11.22 3.11 -23.51
C LEU A 47 -11.08 1.63 -23.92
N ASP A 48 -10.03 1.33 -24.69
CA ASP A 48 -9.57 -0.04 -24.86
C ASP A 48 -8.91 -0.58 -23.58
N ASP A 49 -8.59 -1.86 -23.56
CA ASP A 49 -8.06 -2.50 -22.35
C ASP A 49 -6.65 -1.99 -22.02
N ALA A 50 -5.81 -1.72 -23.02
CA ALA A 50 -4.44 -1.23 -22.82
C ALA A 50 -4.43 0.19 -22.23
N ALA A 51 -5.27 1.10 -22.76
CA ALA A 51 -5.40 2.45 -22.24
C ALA A 51 -5.99 2.46 -20.82
N ALA A 52 -6.94 1.56 -20.53
CA ALA A 52 -7.52 1.42 -19.20
C ALA A 52 -6.49 0.87 -18.19
N GLU A 53 -5.66 -0.11 -18.59
CA GLU A 53 -4.57 -0.63 -17.78
C GLU A 53 -3.54 0.45 -17.48
N TYR A 54 -3.07 1.17 -18.50
CA TYR A 54 -2.13 2.28 -18.35
C TYR A 54 -2.61 3.32 -17.34
N LEU A 55 -3.86 3.80 -17.47
CA LEU A 55 -4.43 4.79 -16.53
C LEU A 55 -4.65 4.23 -15.12
N ASN A 56 -4.93 2.95 -14.97
CA ASN A 56 -5.00 2.32 -13.65
C ASN A 56 -3.62 2.18 -12.99
N ASP A 57 -2.56 2.08 -13.78
CA ASP A 57 -1.20 1.94 -13.28
C ASP A 57 -0.50 3.28 -13.07
N ASP A 58 -0.93 4.34 -13.73
CA ASP A 58 -0.37 5.68 -13.60
C ASP A 58 -1.36 6.68 -13.00
N ALA A 59 -1.30 6.87 -11.68
CA ALA A 59 -2.17 7.80 -10.97
C ALA A 59 -2.00 9.26 -11.44
N ALA A 60 -0.81 9.66 -11.89
CA ALA A 60 -0.58 11.02 -12.39
C ALA A 60 -1.26 11.21 -13.75
N ALA A 61 -1.15 10.24 -14.65
CA ALA A 61 -1.87 10.25 -15.94
C ALA A 61 -3.39 10.21 -15.75
N ALA A 62 -3.89 9.40 -14.80
CA ALA A 62 -5.31 9.36 -14.44
C ALA A 62 -5.79 10.71 -13.89
N LEU A 63 -5.00 11.35 -13.01
CA LEU A 63 -5.33 12.66 -12.44
C LEU A 63 -5.29 13.77 -13.50
N ALA A 64 -4.33 13.72 -14.42
CA ALA A 64 -4.27 14.65 -15.55
C ALA A 64 -5.49 14.52 -16.49
N ARG A 65 -5.98 13.30 -16.71
CA ARG A 65 -7.21 13.07 -17.47
C ARG A 65 -8.42 13.62 -16.74
N LEU A 66 -8.56 13.34 -15.44
CA LEU A 66 -9.64 13.89 -14.61
C LEU A 66 -9.62 15.43 -14.60
N GLY A 67 -8.43 16.04 -14.63
CA GLY A 67 -8.22 17.49 -14.66
C GLY A 67 -8.82 18.21 -15.85
N ARG A 68 -9.15 17.53 -16.95
CA ARG A 68 -9.88 18.10 -18.09
C ARG A 68 -11.33 18.44 -17.74
N HIS A 69 -11.91 17.71 -16.79
CA HIS A 69 -13.29 17.87 -16.32
C HIS A 69 -13.37 18.55 -14.95
N ARG A 70 -12.32 18.47 -14.17
CA ARG A 70 -12.18 19.05 -12.81
C ARG A 70 -10.78 19.66 -12.65
N PRO A 71 -10.54 20.87 -13.17
CA PRO A 71 -9.21 21.51 -13.16
C PRO A 71 -8.59 21.64 -11.78
N GLU A 72 -9.40 21.70 -10.72
CA GLU A 72 -8.97 21.86 -9.33
C GLU A 72 -8.11 20.69 -8.82
N VAL A 73 -8.21 19.50 -9.45
CA VAL A 73 -7.38 18.34 -9.07
C VAL A 73 -5.89 18.53 -9.41
N ALA A 74 -5.54 19.51 -10.24
CA ALA A 74 -4.15 19.81 -10.57
C ALA A 74 -3.33 20.17 -9.32
N GLU A 75 -3.95 20.85 -8.33
CA GLU A 75 -3.30 21.14 -7.06
C GLU A 75 -2.98 19.86 -6.26
N LEU A 76 -3.85 18.85 -6.29
CA LEU A 76 -3.58 17.55 -5.66
C LEU A 76 -2.36 16.88 -6.28
N ALA A 77 -2.19 16.94 -7.61
CA ALA A 77 -1.02 16.40 -8.28
C ALA A 77 0.28 17.08 -7.80
N ALA A 78 0.29 18.41 -7.73
CA ALA A 78 1.44 19.18 -7.26
C ALA A 78 1.76 18.90 -5.78
N LEU A 79 0.75 18.75 -4.94
CA LEU A 79 0.93 18.41 -3.52
C LEU A 79 1.38 16.96 -3.29
N ALA A 80 1.02 16.04 -4.18
CA ALA A 80 1.42 14.65 -4.10
C ALA A 80 2.84 14.38 -4.66
N GLU A 81 3.41 15.35 -5.39
CA GLU A 81 4.79 15.24 -5.90
C GLU A 81 5.79 15.44 -4.76
N LEU A 82 6.64 14.44 -4.55
CA LEU A 82 7.69 14.45 -3.53
C LEU A 82 9.06 14.26 -4.19
N PRO A 83 10.11 14.90 -3.67
CA PRO A 83 11.45 14.79 -4.23
C PRO A 83 12.00 13.35 -4.12
N MET A 84 12.82 12.98 -5.09
CA MET A 84 13.69 11.80 -4.92
C MET A 84 14.77 12.14 -3.88
N ARG A 85 14.96 11.24 -2.91
CA ARG A 85 16.03 11.39 -1.93
C ARG A 85 17.38 11.20 -2.61
N THR A 86 18.36 11.97 -2.22
CA THR A 86 19.72 11.78 -2.67
C THR A 86 20.23 10.46 -2.10
N ALA A 87 20.60 9.54 -2.99
CA ALA A 87 21.20 8.27 -2.59
C ALA A 87 22.67 8.48 -2.26
N ALA A 88 23.14 7.94 -1.14
CA ALA A 88 24.56 7.77 -0.92
C ALA A 88 25.11 6.74 -1.91
N PRO A 89 26.36 6.87 -2.39
CA PRO A 89 26.96 5.82 -3.20
C PRO A 89 26.95 4.49 -2.44
N ALA A 90 26.70 3.40 -3.18
CA ALA A 90 26.83 2.07 -2.62
C ALA A 90 28.30 1.91 -2.13
N PRO A 91 28.51 1.26 -0.97
CA PRO A 91 29.87 1.03 -0.52
C PRO A 91 30.63 0.16 -1.53
N ASP A 92 31.85 0.57 -1.86
CA ASP A 92 32.72 -0.23 -2.68
C ASP A 92 33.01 -1.57 -1.98
N GLY A 93 32.91 -2.68 -2.73
CA GLY A 93 33.30 -3.99 -2.23
C GLY A 93 32.31 -4.75 -1.35
N LEU A 94 31.01 -4.44 -1.38
CA LEU A 94 30.01 -5.34 -0.81
C LEU A 94 30.15 -6.72 -1.45
N ALA A 95 30.61 -7.70 -0.65
CA ALA A 95 30.73 -9.07 -1.13
C ALA A 95 29.37 -9.56 -1.63
N ALA A 96 29.32 -10.27 -2.77
CA ALA A 96 28.07 -10.81 -3.34
C ALA A 96 27.25 -11.66 -2.34
N CYS A 97 27.92 -12.20 -1.31
CA CYS A 97 27.32 -12.99 -0.25
C CYS A 97 26.31 -12.22 0.65
N TRP A 98 26.33 -10.87 0.70
CA TRP A 98 25.34 -10.14 1.50
C TRP A 98 23.93 -10.41 1.02
N ALA A 99 23.73 -10.61 -0.30
CA ALA A 99 22.44 -10.81 -0.95
C ALA A 99 21.96 -12.28 -0.94
N TRP A 100 22.64 -13.19 -0.27
CA TRP A 100 22.21 -14.58 -0.20
C TRP A 100 20.77 -14.70 0.30
N GLU A 101 20.01 -15.55 -0.38
CA GLU A 101 18.59 -15.84 -0.12
C GLU A 101 17.65 -14.65 -0.34
N ILE A 102 18.09 -13.56 -0.96
CA ILE A 102 17.24 -12.40 -1.24
C ILE A 102 16.78 -12.44 -2.71
N PRO A 103 15.46 -12.51 -2.98
CA PRO A 103 14.97 -12.33 -4.35
C PRO A 103 15.40 -10.99 -4.94
N GLY A 104 15.87 -10.96 -6.19
CA GLY A 104 16.54 -9.79 -6.78
C GLY A 104 15.76 -8.47 -6.72
N ARG A 105 14.41 -8.51 -6.77
CA ARG A 105 13.61 -7.29 -6.58
C ARG A 105 13.65 -6.80 -5.15
N LYS A 106 13.55 -7.71 -4.16
CA LYS A 106 13.64 -7.36 -2.73
C LYS A 106 15.03 -6.82 -2.41
N GLN A 107 16.08 -7.43 -2.98
CA GLN A 107 17.46 -6.96 -2.85
C GLN A 107 17.57 -5.49 -3.29
N ARG A 108 17.13 -5.16 -4.52
CA ARG A 108 17.18 -3.78 -5.04
C ARG A 108 16.38 -2.79 -4.20
N GLN A 109 15.25 -3.20 -3.60
CA GLN A 109 14.49 -2.34 -2.68
C GLN A 109 15.27 -2.04 -1.40
N ILE A 110 15.93 -3.05 -0.83
CA ILE A 110 16.76 -2.91 0.37
C ILE A 110 17.96 -2.00 0.09
N GLU A 111 18.64 -2.21 -1.04
CA GLU A 111 19.77 -1.37 -1.48
C GLU A 111 19.35 0.10 -1.65
N ALA A 112 18.23 0.33 -2.34
CA ALA A 112 17.71 1.68 -2.56
C ALA A 112 17.29 2.37 -1.26
N PHE A 113 16.69 1.63 -0.31
CA PHE A 113 16.34 2.15 1.01
C PHE A 113 17.61 2.52 1.79
N ALA A 114 18.57 1.62 1.87
CA ALA A 114 19.83 1.85 2.59
C ALA A 114 20.63 3.03 2.00
N ALA A 115 20.63 3.18 0.67
CA ALA A 115 21.28 4.30 0.00
C ALA A 115 20.62 5.66 0.26
N ALA A 116 19.29 5.67 0.48
CA ALA A 116 18.52 6.88 0.76
C ALA A 116 18.48 7.23 2.26
N ALA A 117 18.76 6.27 3.14
CA ALA A 117 18.82 6.47 4.59
C ALA A 117 20.22 6.95 4.99
N PRO A 118 20.37 8.08 5.68
CA PRO A 118 21.67 8.59 6.06
C PRO A 118 22.31 7.76 7.18
N VAL A 119 23.62 7.52 7.07
CA VAL A 119 24.42 6.86 8.12
C VAL A 119 24.41 7.69 9.41
N THR A 120 24.12 7.06 10.53
CA THR A 120 23.93 7.79 11.81
C THR A 120 25.00 7.48 12.87
N GLY A 121 25.81 6.43 12.68
CA GLY A 121 26.77 5.97 13.68
C GLY A 121 26.14 5.43 14.98
N ARG A 122 24.82 5.23 15.00
CA ARG A 122 24.07 4.71 16.13
C ARG A 122 23.73 3.22 15.93
N PRO A 123 23.62 2.42 17.01
CA PRO A 123 23.06 1.08 16.91
C PRO A 123 21.69 1.10 16.23
N VAL A 124 21.44 0.15 15.34
CA VAL A 124 20.21 0.09 14.53
C VAL A 124 19.19 -0.86 15.16
N LEU A 125 17.92 -0.47 15.10
CA LEU A 125 16.76 -1.33 15.35
C LEU A 125 16.04 -1.58 14.02
N ASP A 126 16.13 -2.81 13.47
CA ASP A 126 15.40 -3.24 12.27
C ASP A 126 14.01 -3.76 12.69
N TRP A 127 13.00 -2.91 12.53
CA TRP A 127 11.65 -3.13 13.04
C TRP A 127 10.83 -4.01 12.12
N CYS A 128 10.37 -5.19 12.60
CA CYS A 128 9.68 -6.22 11.82
C CYS A 128 10.53 -6.70 10.62
N GLY A 129 11.83 -6.94 10.86
CA GLY A 129 12.82 -7.15 9.80
C GLY A 129 12.78 -8.54 9.16
N GLY A 130 11.97 -9.48 9.66
CA GLY A 130 11.93 -10.85 9.17
C GLY A 130 13.27 -11.56 9.37
N LYS A 131 13.90 -12.05 8.29
CA LYS A 131 15.27 -12.60 8.31
C LYS A 131 16.36 -11.52 8.43
N GLY A 132 16.05 -10.29 8.80
CA GLY A 132 17.01 -9.20 8.99
C GLY A 132 17.81 -8.82 7.74
N HIS A 133 17.25 -8.94 6.54
CA HIS A 133 17.99 -8.63 5.33
C HIS A 133 18.38 -7.15 5.23
N LEU A 134 17.51 -6.23 5.64
CA LEU A 134 17.85 -4.81 5.73
C LEU A 134 18.89 -4.58 6.84
N GLY A 135 18.65 -5.11 8.04
CA GLY A 135 19.59 -5.01 9.16
C GLY A 135 20.97 -5.52 8.80
N ARG A 136 21.08 -6.66 8.09
CA ARG A 136 22.35 -7.22 7.62
C ARG A 136 23.09 -6.29 6.66
N LEU A 137 22.40 -5.67 5.69
CA LEU A 137 23.01 -4.69 4.81
C LEU A 137 23.50 -3.47 5.60
N LEU A 138 22.72 -2.98 6.55
CA LEU A 138 23.08 -1.83 7.36
C LEU A 138 24.25 -2.13 8.31
N ALA A 139 24.31 -3.35 8.89
CA ALA A 139 25.45 -3.79 9.68
C ALA A 139 26.76 -3.77 8.88
N LEU A 140 26.72 -4.21 7.63
CA LEU A 140 27.85 -4.16 6.69
C LEU A 140 28.20 -2.72 6.27
N HIS A 141 27.19 -1.96 5.87
CA HIS A 141 27.37 -0.64 5.25
C HIS A 141 27.69 0.44 6.29
N TRP A 142 26.98 0.45 7.42
CA TRP A 142 27.17 1.45 8.47
C TRP A 142 28.17 1.03 9.54
N GLN A 143 28.66 -0.22 9.50
CA GLN A 143 29.58 -0.79 10.48
C GLN A 143 29.11 -0.58 11.93
N THR A 144 27.83 -0.82 12.18
CA THR A 144 27.15 -0.60 13.46
C THR A 144 26.40 -1.84 13.92
N PRO A 145 26.28 -2.09 15.22
CA PRO A 145 25.44 -3.18 15.72
C PRO A 145 23.98 -3.01 15.31
N VAL A 146 23.35 -4.12 14.95
CA VAL A 146 21.93 -4.18 14.56
C VAL A 146 21.18 -5.14 15.46
N THR A 147 19.97 -4.77 15.85
CA THR A 147 19.00 -5.69 16.47
C THR A 147 17.76 -5.73 15.58
N THR A 148 17.42 -6.90 15.05
CA THR A 148 16.16 -7.12 14.33
C THR A 148 15.10 -7.60 15.31
N LEU A 149 13.95 -6.92 15.35
CA LEU A 149 12.76 -7.36 16.07
C LEU A 149 11.81 -8.05 15.09
N GLU A 150 11.43 -9.29 15.39
CA GLU A 150 10.51 -10.09 14.56
C GLU A 150 9.69 -11.03 15.45
N ILE A 151 8.42 -11.23 15.09
CA ILE A 151 7.49 -12.09 15.87
C ILE A 151 7.69 -13.59 15.57
N ASP A 152 8.16 -13.94 14.38
CA ASP A 152 8.35 -15.33 13.94
C ASP A 152 9.74 -15.85 14.35
N PRO A 153 9.83 -16.78 15.33
CA PRO A 153 11.10 -17.33 15.79
C PRO A 153 11.86 -18.10 14.70
N ALA A 154 11.16 -18.67 13.72
CA ALA A 154 11.82 -19.36 12.61
C ALA A 154 12.53 -18.39 11.66
N LEU A 155 11.96 -17.19 11.45
CA LEU A 155 12.61 -16.13 10.70
C LEU A 155 13.82 -15.55 11.46
N CYS A 156 13.71 -15.39 12.78
CA CYS A 156 14.82 -14.97 13.62
C CYS A 156 16.00 -15.95 13.53
N ALA A 157 15.77 -17.24 13.78
CA ALA A 157 16.82 -18.26 13.71
C ALA A 157 17.48 -18.34 12.32
N ALA A 158 16.69 -18.22 11.23
CA ALA A 158 17.24 -18.16 9.88
C ALA A 158 18.07 -16.89 9.62
N GLY A 159 17.70 -15.77 10.24
CA GLY A 159 18.43 -14.52 10.17
C GLY A 159 19.74 -14.57 10.95
N GLU A 160 19.74 -15.12 12.18
CA GLU A 160 20.95 -15.36 13.00
C GLU A 160 21.98 -16.19 12.25
N ALA A 161 21.58 -17.32 11.67
CA ALA A 161 22.46 -18.16 10.89
C ALA A 161 23.09 -17.41 9.69
N LEU A 162 22.36 -16.49 9.05
CA LEU A 162 22.89 -15.66 7.98
C LEU A 162 23.86 -14.56 8.49
N ALA A 163 23.61 -14.00 9.67
CA ALA A 163 24.48 -13.02 10.31
C ALA A 163 25.80 -13.65 10.79
N GLU A 164 25.73 -14.81 11.44
CA GLU A 164 26.88 -15.59 11.89
C GLU A 164 27.83 -15.97 10.73
N ARG A 165 27.27 -16.43 9.61
CA ARG A 165 28.06 -16.76 8.39
C ARG A 165 28.86 -15.60 7.84
N GLN A 166 28.49 -14.37 8.19
CA GLN A 166 29.13 -13.12 7.75
C GLN A 166 29.85 -12.41 8.90
N ALA A 167 29.94 -13.04 10.08
CA ALA A 167 30.55 -12.50 11.29
C ALA A 167 30.06 -11.07 11.65
N LEU A 168 28.74 -10.82 11.53
CA LEU A 168 28.15 -9.52 11.78
C LEU A 168 27.66 -9.37 13.23
N ALA A 169 27.79 -8.17 13.78
CA ALA A 169 27.16 -7.77 15.04
C ALA A 169 25.66 -7.53 14.81
N HIS A 170 24.91 -8.61 14.60
CA HIS A 170 23.48 -8.57 14.27
C HIS A 170 22.73 -9.59 15.12
N GLU A 171 21.93 -9.09 16.06
CA GLU A 171 21.15 -9.84 17.01
C GLU A 171 19.67 -9.87 16.58
N PHE A 172 18.94 -10.88 17.07
CA PHE A 172 17.49 -11.00 16.81
C PHE A 172 16.73 -11.06 18.12
N LEU A 173 15.62 -10.31 18.16
CA LEU A 173 14.68 -10.29 19.28
C LEU A 173 13.33 -10.84 18.82
N VAL A 174 12.94 -12.00 19.35
CA VAL A 174 11.61 -12.58 19.09
C VAL A 174 10.59 -11.82 19.94
N ALA A 175 9.83 -10.93 19.32
CA ALA A 175 8.83 -10.12 20.03
C ALA A 175 7.73 -9.61 19.08
N ASP A 176 6.52 -9.38 19.64
CA ASP A 176 5.44 -8.71 18.93
C ASP A 176 5.67 -7.19 18.94
N ALA A 177 5.90 -6.63 17.77
CA ALA A 177 6.12 -5.20 17.56
C ALA A 177 4.97 -4.29 18.03
N LEU A 178 3.75 -4.82 18.14
CA LEU A 178 2.60 -4.04 18.64
C LEU A 178 2.63 -3.83 20.15
N THR A 179 3.30 -4.72 20.88
CA THR A 179 3.31 -4.72 22.36
C THR A 179 4.70 -4.59 22.96
N ALA A 180 5.76 -4.87 22.20
CA ALA A 180 7.13 -4.79 22.66
C ALA A 180 7.55 -3.35 23.00
N ASP A 181 8.45 -3.23 23.98
CA ASP A 181 9.16 -1.99 24.25
C ASP A 181 10.11 -1.64 23.09
N ILE A 182 10.19 -0.36 22.79
CA ILE A 182 11.10 0.18 21.78
C ILE A 182 12.42 0.54 22.49
N PRO A 183 13.56 -0.11 22.16
CA PRO A 183 14.82 0.17 22.84
C PRO A 183 15.33 1.61 22.60
N ALA A 184 15.67 2.31 23.68
CA ALA A 184 16.15 3.69 23.65
C ALA A 184 17.51 3.86 22.95
N GLY A 185 17.82 5.10 22.53
CA GLY A 185 19.13 5.50 22.02
C GLY A 185 19.52 4.91 20.65
N ARG A 186 18.62 4.17 20.03
CA ARG A 186 18.86 3.52 18.73
C ARG A 186 18.34 4.39 17.56
N HIS A 187 18.81 4.04 16.39
CA HIS A 187 18.23 4.48 15.13
C HIS A 187 17.33 3.38 14.56
N ALA A 188 16.04 3.63 14.45
CA ALA A 188 15.11 2.62 13.96
C ALA A 188 14.97 2.67 12.43
N VAL A 189 14.91 1.50 11.81
CA VAL A 189 14.60 1.36 10.38
C VAL A 189 13.40 0.43 10.20
N ALA A 190 12.52 0.76 9.24
CA ALA A 190 11.37 -0.08 8.96
C ALA A 190 11.07 -0.11 7.46
N LEU A 191 11.35 -1.24 6.81
CA LEU A 191 10.98 -1.53 5.44
C LEU A 191 10.00 -2.69 5.42
N HIS A 192 8.74 -2.44 5.00
CA HIS A 192 7.64 -3.43 5.01
C HIS A 192 7.03 -3.74 6.40
N ALA A 193 7.27 -2.93 7.43
CA ALA A 193 6.45 -2.94 8.64
C ALA A 193 5.06 -2.38 8.30
N CYS A 194 4.07 -3.27 8.11
CA CYS A 194 2.79 -2.93 7.49
C CYS A 194 1.77 -2.33 8.48
N GLY A 195 1.14 -1.23 8.11
CA GLY A 195 -0.01 -0.65 8.83
C GLY A 195 0.32 -0.29 10.28
N GLU A 196 -0.42 -0.82 11.25
CA GLU A 196 -0.21 -0.49 12.68
C GLU A 196 1.20 -0.82 13.19
N LEU A 197 1.97 -1.69 12.53
CA LEU A 197 3.35 -1.98 12.92
C LEU A 197 4.28 -0.77 12.74
N HIS A 198 4.24 -0.09 11.57
CA HIS A 198 5.04 1.13 11.41
C HIS A 198 4.46 2.31 12.19
N ARG A 199 3.13 2.35 12.33
CA ARG A 199 2.44 3.38 13.12
C ARG A 199 2.85 3.30 14.60
N ARG A 200 2.90 2.10 15.20
CA ARG A 200 3.36 1.86 16.57
C ARG A 200 4.80 2.37 16.80
N LEU A 201 5.70 2.13 15.82
CA LEU A 201 7.07 2.65 15.88
C LEU A 201 7.09 4.18 15.87
N VAL A 202 6.36 4.81 14.94
CA VAL A 202 6.30 6.28 14.79
C VAL A 202 5.70 6.92 16.04
N GLU A 203 4.59 6.39 16.55
CA GLU A 203 3.90 6.90 17.74
C GLU A 203 4.77 6.83 19.00
N GLY A 204 5.46 5.68 19.19
CA GLY A 204 6.29 5.44 20.36
C GLY A 204 7.71 6.00 20.29
N ALA A 205 8.16 6.51 19.13
CA ALA A 205 9.55 6.89 18.89
C ALA A 205 10.09 7.90 19.91
N ALA A 206 9.32 8.95 20.20
CA ALA A 206 9.75 10.02 21.09
C ALA A 206 9.79 9.58 22.55
N ASP A 207 8.79 8.84 23.00
CA ASP A 207 8.66 8.35 24.38
C ASP A 207 9.73 7.28 24.68
N ALA A 208 10.08 6.49 23.68
CA ALA A 208 11.19 5.53 23.75
C ALA A 208 12.58 6.17 23.65
N GLY A 209 12.69 7.47 23.37
CA GLY A 209 13.98 8.14 23.21
C GLY A 209 14.79 7.67 22.01
N LEU A 210 14.15 7.31 20.89
CA LEU A 210 14.86 7.01 19.65
C LEU A 210 15.63 8.23 19.17
N ALA A 211 16.89 8.03 18.77
CA ALA A 211 17.73 9.09 18.20
C ALA A 211 17.27 9.50 16.79
N GLY A 212 16.58 8.62 16.12
CA GLY A 212 15.98 8.85 14.80
C GLY A 212 15.35 7.60 14.22
N LEU A 213 14.67 7.76 13.08
CA LEU A 213 14.07 6.65 12.35
C LEU A 213 14.01 6.92 10.86
N ASP A 214 14.09 5.83 10.06
CA ASP A 214 13.82 5.79 8.64
C ASP A 214 12.75 4.74 8.37
N VAL A 215 11.59 5.16 7.91
CA VAL A 215 10.43 4.29 7.69
C VAL A 215 9.93 4.42 6.26
N ALA A 216 9.78 3.29 5.56
CA ALA A 216 9.01 3.20 4.32
C ALA A 216 7.58 2.72 4.66
N PRO A 217 6.63 3.64 4.91
CA PRO A 217 5.30 3.26 5.35
C PRO A 217 4.55 2.56 4.22
N CYS A 218 3.82 1.50 4.57
CA CYS A 218 3.07 0.72 3.59
C CYS A 218 1.83 0.07 4.22
N CYS A 219 0.94 -0.46 3.36
CA CYS A 219 -0.24 -1.23 3.78
C CYS A 219 -1.03 -0.58 4.92
N TYR A 220 -1.25 0.73 4.87
CA TYR A 220 -1.87 1.54 5.93
C TYR A 220 -3.19 0.97 6.49
N HIS A 221 -3.92 0.17 5.72
CA HIS A 221 -5.18 -0.47 6.12
C HIS A 221 -5.03 -1.66 7.09
N ARG A 222 -3.80 -2.17 7.32
CA ARG A 222 -3.56 -3.32 8.19
C ARG A 222 -3.59 -2.90 9.65
N GLY A 223 -4.37 -3.63 10.44
CA GLY A 223 -4.59 -3.34 11.86
C GLY A 223 -5.70 -2.31 12.13
N ILE A 224 -6.13 -1.53 11.13
CA ILE A 224 -7.27 -0.62 11.28
C ILE A 224 -8.57 -1.43 11.36
N ALA A 225 -9.37 -1.20 12.41
CA ALA A 225 -10.69 -1.81 12.54
C ALA A 225 -11.69 -1.19 11.53
N ASP A 226 -12.02 0.07 11.68
CA ASP A 226 -13.04 0.76 10.89
C ASP A 226 -12.51 1.99 10.16
N ALA A 227 -11.87 2.92 10.88
CA ALA A 227 -11.40 4.20 10.36
C ALA A 227 -9.97 4.51 10.79
N TYR A 228 -9.25 5.24 9.95
CA TYR A 228 -7.93 5.78 10.27
C TYR A 228 -8.06 6.89 11.30
N ARG A 229 -7.20 6.85 12.31
CA ARG A 229 -7.10 7.90 13.35
C ARG A 229 -5.79 8.66 13.15
N PRO A 230 -5.82 9.92 12.73
CA PRO A 230 -4.60 10.71 12.55
C PRO A 230 -3.78 10.82 13.84
N LEU A 231 -2.44 10.76 13.72
CA LEU A 231 -1.51 10.94 14.83
C LEU A 231 -1.15 12.40 15.05
N SER A 232 -1.16 13.22 14.01
CA SER A 232 -0.78 14.64 14.08
C SER A 232 -1.82 15.53 14.75
N GLY A 233 -3.03 15.02 14.97
CA GLY A 233 -4.17 15.73 15.54
C GLY A 233 -5.43 15.61 14.69
N PRO A 234 -6.49 16.38 15.00
CA PRO A 234 -7.74 16.33 14.23
C PRO A 234 -7.53 16.83 12.80
N LEU A 235 -7.98 16.06 11.81
CA LEU A 235 -7.96 16.38 10.40
C LEU A 235 -9.38 16.32 9.82
N ARG A 236 -9.61 17.01 8.68
CA ARG A 236 -10.91 17.06 8.00
C ARG A 236 -11.19 15.83 7.17
N THR A 237 -10.13 15.22 6.62
CA THR A 237 -10.23 14.04 5.77
C THR A 237 -10.45 12.80 6.63
N GLU A 238 -11.65 12.24 6.56
CA GLU A 238 -11.98 10.98 7.21
C GLU A 238 -11.78 9.82 6.25
N LEU A 239 -10.94 8.86 6.64
CA LEU A 239 -10.63 7.68 5.85
C LEU A 239 -11.12 6.42 6.55
N SER A 240 -12.00 5.69 5.88
CA SER A 240 -12.32 4.31 6.26
C SER A 240 -11.11 3.39 6.02
N ARG A 241 -11.18 2.17 6.56
CA ARG A 241 -10.19 1.13 6.25
C ARG A 241 -10.06 0.87 4.74
N ASP A 242 -11.18 0.91 4.00
CA ASP A 242 -11.18 0.71 2.55
C ASP A 242 -10.53 1.90 1.80
N ASP A 243 -10.66 3.11 2.32
CA ASP A 243 -10.02 4.30 1.76
C ASP A 243 -8.50 4.27 1.98
N THR A 244 -8.04 3.86 3.16
CA THR A 244 -6.60 3.67 3.40
C THR A 244 -6.01 2.54 2.55
N ARG A 245 -6.82 1.52 2.23
CA ARG A 245 -6.42 0.47 1.29
C ARG A 245 -6.26 1.01 -0.13
N LEU A 246 -7.09 1.98 -0.55
CA LEU A 246 -7.00 2.60 -1.88
C LEU A 246 -5.60 3.16 -2.13
N ALA A 247 -5.01 3.86 -1.17
CA ALA A 247 -3.66 4.42 -1.26
C ALA A 247 -2.57 3.40 -1.66
N VAL A 248 -2.81 2.10 -1.42
CA VAL A 248 -1.83 1.02 -1.62
C VAL A 248 -2.33 -0.10 -2.55
N THR A 249 -3.38 0.12 -3.32
CA THR A 249 -3.92 -0.90 -4.24
C THR A 249 -3.10 -1.09 -5.51
N GLU A 250 -2.15 -0.21 -5.79
CA GLU A 250 -1.30 -0.30 -6.96
C GLU A 250 -0.41 -1.55 -6.96
N THR A 251 -0.35 -2.26 -8.09
CA THR A 251 0.46 -3.46 -8.29
C THR A 251 1.30 -3.31 -9.55
N VAL A 252 2.58 -3.01 -9.41
CA VAL A 252 3.51 -2.77 -10.54
C VAL A 252 3.98 -4.06 -11.23
N THR A 253 3.73 -5.25 -10.67
CA THR A 253 4.30 -6.48 -11.25
C THR A 253 3.46 -7.70 -10.95
N ALA A 254 2.41 -7.89 -11.72
CA ALA A 254 1.85 -9.23 -11.85
C ALA A 254 2.42 -9.88 -13.12
N SER A 255 2.83 -11.15 -13.05
CA SER A 255 3.07 -11.91 -14.28
C SER A 255 1.75 -11.97 -15.10
N PRO A 256 1.81 -12.13 -16.44
CA PRO A 256 0.59 -12.24 -17.26
C PRO A 256 -0.36 -13.34 -16.76
N ARG A 257 0.18 -14.42 -16.20
CA ARG A 257 -0.63 -15.49 -15.58
C ARG A 257 -1.39 -14.98 -14.34
N LEU A 258 -0.72 -14.25 -13.48
CA LEU A 258 -1.33 -13.71 -12.26
C LEU A 258 -2.35 -12.61 -12.59
N ALA A 259 -2.10 -11.79 -13.60
CA ALA A 259 -3.05 -10.79 -14.10
C ALA A 259 -4.35 -11.47 -14.58
N ARG A 260 -4.26 -12.45 -15.47
CA ARG A 260 -5.43 -13.22 -15.94
C ARG A 260 -6.18 -13.93 -14.81
N GLN A 261 -5.47 -14.43 -13.80
CA GLN A 261 -6.12 -15.02 -12.61
C GLN A 261 -6.92 -13.97 -11.85
N ARG A 262 -6.38 -12.78 -11.61
CA ARG A 262 -7.07 -11.67 -10.92
C ARG A 262 -8.29 -11.19 -11.70
N ASP A 263 -8.19 -11.08 -13.03
CA ASP A 263 -9.30 -10.69 -13.90
C ASP A 263 -10.45 -11.69 -13.79
N ARG A 264 -10.15 -12.98 -13.86
CA ARG A 264 -11.14 -14.05 -13.68
C ARG A 264 -11.76 -14.01 -12.28
N GLU A 265 -10.96 -13.87 -11.23
CA GLU A 265 -11.47 -13.77 -9.86
C GLU A 265 -12.39 -12.55 -9.68
N MET A 266 -12.06 -11.42 -10.29
CA MET A 266 -12.89 -10.23 -10.28
C MET A 266 -14.19 -10.47 -11.04
N ALA A 267 -14.13 -10.99 -12.28
CA ALA A 267 -15.28 -11.26 -13.11
C ALA A 267 -16.26 -12.22 -12.43
N TRP A 268 -15.76 -13.30 -11.83
CA TRP A 268 -16.59 -14.28 -11.14
C TRP A 268 -17.24 -13.73 -9.86
N LYS A 269 -16.53 -12.91 -9.09
CA LYS A 269 -17.10 -12.19 -7.94
C LYS A 269 -18.20 -11.22 -8.37
N LEU A 270 -18.02 -10.54 -9.50
CA LEU A 270 -19.02 -9.63 -10.09
C LEU A 270 -20.22 -10.39 -10.65
N ALA A 271 -20.01 -11.57 -11.23
CA ALA A 271 -21.08 -12.44 -11.66
C ALA A 271 -21.95 -12.90 -10.46
N PHE A 272 -21.33 -13.25 -9.35
CA PHE A 272 -22.08 -13.55 -8.11
C PHE A 272 -22.79 -12.30 -7.55
N ALA A 273 -22.18 -11.13 -7.61
CA ALA A 273 -22.83 -9.88 -7.22
C ALA A 273 -24.08 -9.58 -8.10
N GLU A 274 -24.02 -9.95 -9.38
CA GLU A 274 -25.17 -9.87 -10.29
C GLU A 274 -26.26 -10.86 -9.89
N TRP A 275 -25.92 -12.10 -9.57
CA TRP A 275 -26.85 -13.08 -9.04
C TRP A 275 -27.56 -12.60 -7.76
N GLN A 276 -26.82 -11.95 -6.86
CA GLN A 276 -27.42 -11.31 -5.68
C GLN A 276 -28.45 -10.24 -6.05
N ARG A 277 -28.12 -9.36 -7.03
CA ARG A 277 -29.07 -8.31 -7.45
C ARG A 277 -30.33 -8.89 -8.07
N GLN A 278 -30.19 -9.94 -8.87
CA GLN A 278 -31.33 -10.62 -9.49
C GLN A 278 -32.24 -11.31 -8.45
N THR A 279 -31.65 -11.90 -7.41
CA THR A 279 -32.36 -12.68 -6.39
C THR A 279 -32.86 -11.85 -5.21
N LEU A 280 -32.10 -10.81 -4.81
CA LEU A 280 -32.38 -10.00 -3.62
C LEU A 280 -32.79 -8.55 -3.92
N GLY A 281 -32.67 -8.12 -5.18
CA GLY A 281 -32.85 -6.71 -5.56
C GLY A 281 -31.65 -5.81 -5.16
N ALA A 282 -30.62 -6.33 -4.47
CA ALA A 282 -29.52 -5.55 -3.96
C ALA A 282 -28.21 -6.36 -3.87
N TYR A 283 -27.09 -5.63 -3.92
CA TYR A 283 -25.77 -6.20 -3.59
C TYR A 283 -25.62 -6.32 -2.07
N ARG A 284 -25.08 -7.46 -1.62
CA ARG A 284 -24.63 -7.67 -0.24
C ARG A 284 -23.15 -8.05 -0.21
N ASN A 285 -22.41 -7.47 0.75
CA ASN A 285 -21.04 -7.88 0.97
C ASN A 285 -20.95 -9.38 1.30
N PHE A 286 -20.00 -10.06 0.71
CA PHE A 286 -19.76 -11.48 0.96
C PHE A 286 -18.36 -11.70 1.56
N ARG A 287 -18.25 -12.78 2.31
CA ARG A 287 -16.98 -13.19 2.95
C ARG A 287 -15.89 -13.44 1.90
N PRO A 288 -14.59 -13.31 2.25
CA PRO A 288 -13.52 -13.69 1.34
C PRO A 288 -13.75 -15.06 0.71
N VAL A 289 -13.48 -15.14 -0.57
CA VAL A 289 -13.67 -16.38 -1.36
C VAL A 289 -12.39 -17.19 -1.28
N PRO A 290 -12.45 -18.50 -0.93
CA PRO A 290 -11.29 -19.37 -0.94
C PRO A 290 -10.66 -19.46 -2.34
N ALA A 291 -9.35 -19.33 -2.43
CA ALA A 291 -8.63 -19.36 -3.71
C ALA A 291 -8.86 -20.67 -4.50
N ALA A 292 -9.12 -21.78 -3.79
CA ALA A 292 -9.41 -23.07 -4.41
C ALA A 292 -10.70 -23.03 -5.28
N TRP A 293 -11.70 -22.22 -4.90
CA TRP A 293 -12.97 -22.14 -5.63
C TRP A 293 -12.81 -21.57 -7.04
N PHE A 294 -11.79 -20.74 -7.27
CA PHE A 294 -11.48 -20.22 -8.60
C PHE A 294 -10.76 -21.21 -9.53
N ARG A 295 -10.47 -22.43 -9.06
CA ARG A 295 -9.91 -23.51 -9.87
C ARG A 295 -10.98 -24.43 -10.47
N ALA A 296 -12.20 -24.37 -9.95
CA ALA A 296 -13.36 -25.11 -10.43
C ALA A 296 -13.92 -24.49 -11.73
N ALA A 297 -14.93 -25.11 -12.33
CA ALA A 297 -15.73 -24.49 -13.39
C ALA A 297 -16.62 -23.37 -12.82
N PHE A 298 -16.96 -22.38 -13.65
CA PHE A 298 -17.75 -21.23 -13.19
C PHE A 298 -19.11 -21.62 -12.58
N PRO A 299 -19.91 -22.56 -13.15
CA PRO A 299 -21.18 -22.98 -12.55
C PRO A 299 -21.01 -23.55 -11.14
N GLU A 300 -19.96 -24.33 -10.90
CA GLU A 300 -19.64 -24.88 -9.57
C GLU A 300 -19.28 -23.76 -8.57
N PHE A 301 -18.47 -22.80 -9.02
CA PHE A 301 -18.15 -21.59 -8.23
C PHE A 301 -19.42 -20.83 -7.85
N LEU A 302 -20.30 -20.54 -8.82
CA LEU A 302 -21.51 -19.77 -8.60
C LEU A 302 -22.47 -20.52 -7.65
N ALA A 303 -22.64 -21.84 -7.83
CA ALA A 303 -23.43 -22.69 -6.94
C ALA A 303 -22.90 -22.68 -5.51
N ALA A 304 -21.59 -22.81 -5.32
CA ALA A 304 -20.94 -22.75 -4.01
C ALA A 304 -21.14 -21.38 -3.33
N MET A 305 -21.04 -20.29 -4.09
CA MET A 305 -21.30 -18.94 -3.59
C MET A 305 -22.76 -18.74 -3.21
N ALA A 306 -23.71 -19.22 -4.04
CA ALA A 306 -25.15 -19.16 -3.78
C ALA A 306 -25.51 -19.95 -2.52
N ALA A 307 -25.04 -21.20 -2.40
CA ALA A 307 -25.27 -22.05 -1.24
C ALA A 307 -24.72 -21.40 0.05
N ARG A 308 -23.50 -20.86 0.00
CA ARG A 308 -22.89 -20.17 1.16
C ARG A 308 -23.67 -18.92 1.58
N ALA A 309 -24.36 -18.27 0.64
CA ALA A 309 -25.17 -17.08 0.89
C ALA A 309 -26.63 -17.37 1.19
N GLY A 310 -27.05 -18.65 1.19
CA GLY A 310 -28.46 -19.04 1.36
C GLY A 310 -29.35 -18.57 0.20
N LEU A 311 -28.80 -18.46 -1.03
CA LEU A 311 -29.53 -18.05 -2.22
C LEU A 311 -29.96 -19.26 -3.05
N PRO A 312 -31.01 -19.11 -3.88
CA PRO A 312 -31.36 -20.14 -4.85
C PRO A 312 -30.20 -20.53 -5.75
N LEU A 313 -30.12 -21.80 -6.11
CA LEU A 313 -29.14 -22.25 -7.08
C LEU A 313 -29.55 -21.78 -8.49
N PRO A 314 -28.62 -21.21 -9.27
CA PRO A 314 -28.91 -20.82 -10.64
C PRO A 314 -29.06 -22.04 -11.55
N SER A 315 -29.95 -21.97 -12.55
CA SER A 315 -29.95 -22.91 -13.67
C SER A 315 -28.70 -22.72 -14.55
N ALA A 316 -28.39 -23.66 -15.43
CA ALA A 316 -27.26 -23.55 -16.35
C ALA A 316 -27.32 -22.26 -17.20
N ALA A 317 -28.49 -21.94 -17.78
CA ALA A 317 -28.68 -20.72 -18.57
C ALA A 317 -28.50 -19.44 -17.73
N GLN A 318 -28.92 -19.44 -16.47
CA GLN A 318 -28.69 -18.31 -15.55
C GLN A 318 -27.21 -18.19 -15.18
N ALA A 319 -26.51 -19.30 -14.98
CA ALA A 319 -25.07 -19.30 -14.72
C ALA A 319 -24.30 -18.69 -15.89
N ASP A 320 -24.58 -19.13 -17.13
CA ASP A 320 -23.95 -18.57 -18.35
C ASP A 320 -24.22 -17.07 -18.50
N ALA A 321 -25.46 -16.64 -18.25
CA ALA A 321 -25.83 -15.23 -18.30
C ALA A 321 -25.10 -14.41 -17.23
N CYS A 322 -24.95 -14.97 -16.01
CA CYS A 322 -24.21 -14.32 -14.91
C CYS A 322 -22.71 -14.23 -15.23
N GLU A 323 -22.10 -15.27 -15.81
CA GLU A 323 -20.69 -15.22 -16.19
C GLU A 323 -20.43 -14.15 -17.24
N ALA A 324 -21.25 -14.10 -18.29
CA ALA A 324 -21.17 -13.05 -19.32
C ALA A 324 -21.34 -11.65 -18.73
N ALA A 325 -22.29 -11.47 -17.81
CA ALA A 325 -22.49 -10.22 -17.08
C ALA A 325 -21.29 -9.87 -16.21
N GLY A 326 -20.71 -10.85 -15.51
CA GLY A 326 -19.51 -10.68 -14.69
C GLY A 326 -18.32 -10.14 -15.48
N TRP A 327 -18.05 -10.68 -16.67
CA TRP A 327 -16.99 -10.20 -17.55
C TRP A 327 -17.26 -8.79 -18.13
N ARG A 328 -18.50 -8.47 -18.49
CA ARG A 328 -18.88 -7.09 -18.88
C ARG A 328 -18.65 -6.12 -17.72
N ARG A 329 -19.10 -6.49 -16.52
CA ARG A 329 -18.95 -5.67 -15.32
C ARG A 329 -17.47 -5.50 -14.92
N GLN A 330 -16.65 -6.53 -15.09
CA GLN A 330 -15.21 -6.44 -14.79
C GLN A 330 -14.54 -5.34 -15.64
N ARG A 331 -14.84 -5.30 -16.96
CA ARG A 331 -14.34 -4.24 -17.84
C ARG A 331 -14.83 -2.85 -17.43
N GLU A 332 -16.10 -2.70 -17.05
CA GLU A 332 -16.62 -1.42 -16.57
C GLU A 332 -15.96 -1.00 -15.23
N VAL A 333 -15.82 -1.93 -14.30
CA VAL A 333 -15.19 -1.67 -12.99
C VAL A 333 -13.76 -1.21 -13.16
N ILE A 334 -12.96 -1.84 -14.04
CA ILE A 334 -11.59 -1.41 -14.34
C ILE A 334 -11.58 0.03 -14.83
N ARG A 335 -12.45 0.39 -15.78
CA ARG A 335 -12.51 1.71 -16.40
C ARG A 335 -13.00 2.78 -15.43
N LEU A 336 -14.09 2.55 -14.73
CA LEU A 336 -14.62 3.51 -13.77
C LEU A 336 -13.76 3.65 -12.51
N SER A 337 -12.96 2.64 -12.16
CA SER A 337 -12.02 2.72 -11.05
C SER A 337 -10.84 3.66 -11.32
N ILE A 338 -10.58 4.04 -12.57
CA ILE A 338 -9.53 5.01 -12.93
C ILE A 338 -9.73 6.32 -12.15
N VAL A 339 -10.98 6.79 -12.01
CA VAL A 339 -11.29 8.02 -11.26
C VAL A 339 -10.81 7.94 -9.82
N ARG A 340 -11.16 6.88 -9.10
CA ARG A 340 -10.71 6.73 -7.71
C ARG A 340 -9.22 6.45 -7.61
N HIS A 341 -8.66 5.74 -8.59
CA HIS A 341 -7.23 5.41 -8.61
C HIS A 341 -6.34 6.63 -8.88
N ALA A 342 -6.87 7.68 -9.48
CA ALA A 342 -6.19 8.97 -9.64
C ALA A 342 -5.79 9.59 -8.29
N PHE A 343 -6.54 9.33 -7.23
CA PHE A 343 -6.29 9.87 -5.88
C PHE A 343 -5.34 9.04 -5.01
N ARG A 344 -4.89 7.86 -5.47
CA ARG A 344 -4.03 6.96 -4.68
C ARG A 344 -2.82 7.67 -4.07
N ARG A 345 -2.09 8.41 -4.91
CA ARG A 345 -0.85 9.07 -4.48
C ARG A 345 -1.13 10.22 -3.51
N SER A 346 -2.17 11.00 -3.76
CA SER A 346 -2.56 12.09 -2.85
C SER A 346 -2.96 11.56 -1.47
N LEU A 347 -3.71 10.46 -1.42
CA LEU A 347 -4.08 9.79 -0.18
C LEU A 347 -2.86 9.17 0.53
N GLU A 348 -1.96 8.54 -0.22
CA GLU A 348 -0.73 7.97 0.34
C GLU A 348 0.17 9.05 0.95
N VAL A 349 0.34 10.18 0.23
CA VAL A 349 1.13 11.32 0.72
C VAL A 349 0.48 11.96 1.94
N TRP A 350 -0.86 12.10 1.96
CA TRP A 350 -1.58 12.59 3.14
C TRP A 350 -1.33 11.70 4.37
N LEU A 351 -1.43 10.36 4.22
CA LEU A 351 -1.16 9.40 5.29
C LEU A 351 0.30 9.47 5.78
N ALA A 352 1.26 9.60 4.87
CA ALA A 352 2.67 9.74 5.23
C ALA A 352 2.99 11.07 5.91
N LEU A 353 2.31 12.15 5.50
CA LEU A 353 2.45 13.48 6.11
C LEU A 353 1.85 13.53 7.52
N ASP A 354 0.77 12.80 7.80
CA ASP A 354 0.26 12.65 9.17
C ASP A 354 1.33 12.10 10.10
N LEU A 355 2.04 11.04 9.68
CA LEU A 355 3.15 10.48 10.43
C LEU A 355 4.33 11.47 10.57
N ALA A 356 4.61 12.22 9.50
CA ALA A 356 5.68 13.22 9.49
C ALA A 356 5.41 14.36 10.47
N VAL A 357 4.22 14.94 10.42
CA VAL A 357 3.81 16.05 11.32
C VAL A 357 3.74 15.57 12.77
N HIS A 358 3.28 14.34 13.02
CA HIS A 358 3.35 13.76 14.36
C HIS A 358 4.77 13.78 14.93
N LEU A 359 5.76 13.36 14.14
CA LEU A 359 7.17 13.35 14.57
C LEU A 359 7.73 14.78 14.72
N GLU A 360 7.36 15.74 13.85
CA GLU A 360 7.73 17.15 14.03
C GLU A 360 7.19 17.70 15.36
N ASN A 361 5.92 17.42 15.69
CA ASN A 361 5.29 17.80 16.95
C ASN A 361 5.96 17.18 18.18
N ARG A 362 6.73 16.07 17.99
CA ARG A 362 7.51 15.39 19.03
C ARG A 362 8.98 15.78 19.03
N GLY A 363 9.36 16.83 18.28
CA GLY A 363 10.69 17.45 18.29
C GLY A 363 11.72 16.79 17.36
N TYR A 364 11.29 16.06 16.33
CA TYR A 364 12.18 15.56 15.30
C TYR A 364 12.26 16.52 14.12
N ALA A 365 13.46 16.66 13.54
CA ALA A 365 13.62 17.21 12.19
C ALA A 365 13.23 16.13 11.18
N VAL A 366 12.23 16.40 10.35
CA VAL A 366 11.60 15.40 9.48
C VAL A 366 11.82 15.73 8.00
N GLN A 367 12.06 14.69 7.22
CA GLN A 367 12.13 14.73 5.77
C GLN A 367 11.28 13.62 5.17
N LEU A 368 10.42 13.95 4.21
CA LEU A 368 9.63 13.01 3.45
C LEU A 368 9.98 13.09 1.97
N GLY A 369 10.27 11.95 1.34
CA GLY A 369 10.63 11.87 -0.07
C GLY A 369 10.45 10.47 -0.64
N ARG A 370 10.94 10.24 -1.85
CA ARG A 370 10.96 8.93 -2.50
C ARG A 370 12.36 8.33 -2.41
N PHE A 371 12.49 7.05 -2.03
CA PHE A 371 13.78 6.37 -1.97
C PHE A 371 14.13 5.59 -3.23
N CYS A 372 13.16 5.34 -4.11
CA CYS A 372 13.40 4.64 -5.37
C CYS A 372 12.33 4.98 -6.42
N PRO A 373 12.58 4.63 -7.69
CA PRO A 373 11.57 4.73 -8.75
C PRO A 373 10.36 3.83 -8.46
N ARG A 374 9.17 4.27 -8.91
CA ARG A 374 7.90 3.55 -8.76
C ARG A 374 7.94 2.13 -9.35
N GLN A 375 8.68 1.92 -10.44
CA GLN A 375 8.84 0.62 -11.11
C GLN A 375 9.50 -0.42 -10.21
N LEU A 376 10.34 0.00 -9.27
CA LEU A 376 10.93 -0.90 -8.28
C LEU A 376 9.92 -1.28 -7.20
N THR A 377 9.22 -0.29 -6.65
CA THR A 377 8.07 -0.46 -5.78
C THR A 377 7.20 0.80 -5.77
N PRO A 378 5.86 0.67 -5.86
CA PRO A 378 4.98 1.82 -5.69
C PRO A 378 4.96 2.35 -4.26
N ARG A 379 5.41 1.56 -3.27
CA ARG A 379 5.55 1.96 -1.85
C ARG A 379 6.94 2.54 -1.65
N ASN A 380 7.22 3.64 -2.34
CA ASN A 380 8.55 4.23 -2.43
C ASN A 380 8.74 5.49 -1.57
N LEU A 381 7.80 5.76 -0.67
CA LEU A 381 7.98 6.84 0.30
C LEU A 381 8.97 6.45 1.38
N LEU A 382 9.81 7.41 1.76
CA LEU A 382 10.73 7.31 2.90
C LEU A 382 10.50 8.51 3.81
N LEU A 383 10.10 8.23 5.02
CA LEU A 383 9.99 9.16 6.13
C LEU A 383 11.25 9.02 6.98
N SER A 384 12.05 10.07 7.03
CA SER A 384 13.27 10.14 7.85
C SER A 384 13.09 11.18 8.95
N ALA A 385 13.38 10.84 10.19
CA ALA A 385 13.30 11.74 11.33
C ALA A 385 14.55 11.64 12.19
N ARG A 386 15.05 12.78 12.71
CA ARG A 386 16.26 12.88 13.53
C ARG A 386 16.02 13.86 14.70
N ARG A 387 16.53 13.51 15.86
CA ARG A 387 16.66 14.41 17.02
C ARG A 387 18.04 15.02 17.09
#